data_a5d7d72ae654b0ab125e952663d2a0ff
#
_entry.id   a5d7d72ae654b0ab125e952663d2a0ff
#
_cell.length_a   1.000
_cell.length_b   1.000
_cell.length_c   1.000
_cell.angle_alpha   90.00
_cell.angle_beta   90.00
_cell.angle_gamma   90.00
#
_symmetry.space_group_name_H-M   'P 1'
#
loop_
_entity.id
_entity.type
_entity.pdbx_description
1 polymer ?
#
loop_
_entity_poly.entity_id
_entity_poly.type
_entity_poly.pdbx_seq_one_letter_code
_entity_poly.pdbx_strand_id
1 'polypeptide(L)'
;MLTMFFIEASGFGSGLGVLDINKEKVSHCRILNPNLLTSSQKERILKAFSKLKERKILKTEDELLSQDRISFENAIFESFGIIDIMDNVSESLLSMQRARKSVIARG
;
A
#
# COMPACT_ATOMS: atom_id res chain seq x y z
N MET A 1 -0.27 -1.95 0.55
CA MET A 1 -0.23 -1.29 -0.78
C MET A 1 -1.38 -0.31 -0.97
N LEU A 2 -2.62 -0.74 -0.78
CA LEU A 2 -3.80 0.11 -1.01
C LEU A 2 -3.81 1.36 -0.12
N THR A 3 -3.46 1.23 1.16
CA THR A 3 -3.35 2.38 2.06
C THR A 3 -2.30 3.38 1.59
N MET A 4 -1.15 2.90 1.13
CA MET A 4 -0.10 3.75 0.57
C MET A 4 -0.60 4.48 -0.69
N PHE A 5 -1.36 3.80 -1.54
CA PHE A 5 -1.98 4.41 -2.70
C PHE A 5 -2.91 5.57 -2.31
N PHE A 6 -3.77 5.36 -1.33
CA PHE A 6 -4.67 6.43 -0.86
C PHE A 6 -3.91 7.61 -0.26
N ILE A 7 -2.83 7.35 0.47
CA ILE A 7 -1.99 8.41 1.03
C ILE A 7 -1.37 9.26 -0.08
N GLU A 8 -0.79 8.64 -1.10
CA GLU A 8 -0.20 9.37 -2.23
C GLU A 8 -1.26 10.12 -3.04
N ALA A 9 -2.41 9.48 -3.31
CA ALA A 9 -3.48 10.05 -4.13
C ALA A 9 -4.25 11.17 -3.42
N SER A 10 -4.27 11.20 -2.08
CA SER A 10 -5.05 12.16 -1.29
C SER A 10 -4.35 13.50 -1.08
N GLY A 11 -3.19 13.74 -1.71
CA GLY A 11 -2.51 15.01 -1.62
C GLY A 11 -1.82 15.29 -0.29
N PHE A 12 -1.30 14.26 0.36
CA PHE A 12 -0.49 14.39 1.58
C PHE A 12 0.87 15.05 1.34
N GLY A 13 1.22 15.34 0.09
CA GLY A 13 2.49 15.97 -0.26
C GLY A 13 2.58 17.41 0.20
N SER A 14 3.76 17.81 0.73
CA SER A 14 4.03 19.18 1.19
C SER A 14 4.62 20.09 0.10
N GLY A 15 4.73 19.62 -1.13
CA GLY A 15 5.33 20.37 -2.24
C GLY A 15 6.84 20.25 -2.35
N LEU A 16 7.51 19.65 -1.37
CA LEU A 16 8.97 19.45 -1.35
C LEU A 16 9.36 17.97 -1.49
N GLY A 17 8.49 17.16 -2.07
CA GLY A 17 8.70 15.72 -2.21
C GLY A 17 8.49 14.93 -0.92
N VAL A 18 8.07 15.58 0.15
CA VAL A 18 7.84 14.98 1.46
C VAL A 18 6.33 14.81 1.69
N LEU A 19 5.93 13.70 2.32
CA LEU A 19 4.56 13.50 2.76
C LEU A 19 4.32 14.22 4.09
N ASP A 20 3.23 14.99 4.16
CA ASP A 20 2.77 15.63 5.38
C ASP A 20 1.53 14.90 5.89
N ILE A 21 1.73 13.97 6.82
CA ILE A 21 0.68 13.14 7.37
C ILE A 21 0.23 13.73 8.70
N ASN A 22 -0.90 14.40 8.71
CA ASN A 22 -1.47 14.98 9.93
C ASN A 22 -2.81 14.32 10.28
N LYS A 23 -3.30 14.59 11.51
CA LYS A 23 -4.52 14.00 12.04
C LYS A 23 -5.75 14.26 11.18
N GLU A 24 -5.90 15.47 10.65
CA GLU A 24 -7.03 15.85 9.82
C GLU A 24 -7.06 15.04 8.52
N LYS A 25 -5.93 14.97 7.83
CA LYS A 25 -5.81 14.19 6.59
C LYS A 25 -6.02 12.70 6.82
N VAL A 26 -5.44 12.14 7.88
CA VAL A 26 -5.60 10.73 8.23
C VAL A 26 -7.07 10.39 8.51
N SER A 27 -7.82 11.28 9.15
CA SER A 27 -9.24 11.05 9.45
C SER A 27 -10.11 10.89 8.20
N HIS A 28 -9.68 11.37 7.05
CA HIS A 28 -10.36 11.24 5.76
C HIS A 28 -9.88 10.04 4.94
N CYS A 29 -8.84 9.34 5.36
CA CYS A 29 -8.36 8.16 4.68
C CYS A 29 -9.36 7.02 4.78
N ARG A 30 -9.58 6.31 3.67
CA ARG A 30 -10.36 5.08 3.65
C ARG A 30 -9.44 3.89 3.83
N ILE A 31 -9.82 2.98 4.70
CA ILE A 31 -9.13 1.72 4.92
C ILE A 31 -10.09 0.56 4.69
N LEU A 32 -9.52 -0.60 4.39
CA LEU A 32 -10.30 -1.82 4.26
C LEU A 32 -10.85 -2.24 5.63
N ASN A 33 -12.15 -2.58 5.67
CA ASN A 33 -12.79 -2.97 6.92
C ASN A 33 -12.60 -4.47 7.17
N PRO A 34 -11.78 -4.88 8.16
CA PRO A 34 -11.52 -6.29 8.42
C PRO A 34 -12.76 -7.05 8.91
N ASN A 35 -13.80 -6.37 9.38
CA ASN A 35 -15.03 -7.00 9.82
C ASN A 35 -15.84 -7.59 8.66
N LEU A 36 -15.53 -7.23 7.42
CA LEU A 36 -16.14 -7.80 6.23
C LEU A 36 -15.54 -9.16 5.85
N LEU A 37 -14.45 -9.57 6.48
CA LEU A 37 -13.75 -10.81 6.18
C LEU A 37 -14.30 -11.99 6.98
N THR A 38 -14.32 -13.17 6.34
CA THR A 38 -14.57 -14.43 7.05
C THR A 38 -13.33 -14.81 7.88
N SER A 39 -13.51 -15.74 8.84
CA SER A 39 -12.40 -16.26 9.63
C SER A 39 -11.32 -16.91 8.76
N SER A 40 -11.72 -17.64 7.72
CA SER A 40 -10.81 -18.27 6.77
C SER A 40 -9.98 -17.23 6.00
N GLN A 41 -10.59 -16.15 5.56
CA GLN A 41 -9.90 -15.06 4.87
C GLN A 41 -8.90 -14.36 5.79
N LYS A 42 -9.27 -14.11 7.03
CA LYS A 42 -8.38 -13.52 8.05
C LYS A 42 -7.16 -14.41 8.29
N GLU A 43 -7.35 -15.71 8.43
CA GLU A 43 -6.27 -16.67 8.62
C GLU A 43 -5.30 -16.67 7.43
N ARG A 44 -5.82 -16.65 6.21
CA ARG A 44 -5.00 -16.59 5.00
C ARG A 44 -4.12 -15.35 4.97
N ILE A 45 -4.69 -14.20 5.29
CA ILE A 45 -3.97 -12.91 5.32
C ILE A 45 -2.88 -12.94 6.40
N LEU A 46 -3.22 -13.40 7.61
CA LEU A 46 -2.27 -13.47 8.73
C LEU A 46 -1.12 -14.44 8.44
N LYS A 47 -1.42 -15.56 7.80
CA LYS A 47 -0.40 -16.54 7.41
C LYS A 47 0.58 -15.94 6.39
N ALA A 48 0.06 -15.24 5.39
CA ALA A 48 0.90 -14.56 4.40
C ALA A 48 1.73 -13.45 5.06
N PHE A 49 1.16 -12.71 6.00
CA PHE A 49 1.86 -11.66 6.75
C PHE A 49 2.98 -12.21 7.63
N SER A 50 2.84 -13.40 8.17
CA SER A 50 3.84 -14.00 9.05
C SER A 50 5.23 -14.11 8.42
N LYS A 51 5.30 -14.25 7.10
CA LYS A 51 6.57 -14.27 6.36
C LYS A 51 7.18 -12.88 6.22
N LEU A 52 6.34 -11.85 6.07
CA LEU A 52 6.80 -10.47 5.90
C LEU A 52 7.39 -9.90 7.18
N LYS A 53 6.78 -10.18 8.32
CA LYS A 53 7.21 -9.62 9.61
C LYS A 53 8.58 -10.09 10.08
N GLU A 54 9.09 -11.17 9.50
CA GLU A 54 10.38 -11.78 9.89
C GLU A 54 11.57 -11.19 9.13
N ARG A 55 11.35 -10.34 8.15
CA ARG A 55 12.41 -9.74 7.35
C ARG A 55 12.36 -8.22 7.36
N LYS A 56 13.46 -7.60 6.94
CA LYS A 56 13.51 -6.15 6.76
C LYS A 56 12.56 -5.70 5.64
N ILE A 57 11.97 -4.52 5.83
CA ILE A 57 11.19 -3.85 4.80
C ILE A 57 12.14 -3.33 3.72
N LEU A 58 11.83 -3.60 2.46
CA LEU A 58 12.57 -3.13 1.31
C LEU A 58 12.04 -1.76 0.86
N LYS A 59 12.74 -1.14 -0.09
CA LYS A 59 12.19 0.03 -0.79
C LYS A 59 10.90 -0.38 -1.51
N THR A 60 9.98 0.56 -1.71
CA THR A 60 8.67 0.26 -2.29
C THR A 60 8.76 -0.49 -3.63
N GLU A 61 9.66 -0.07 -4.53
CA GLU A 61 9.83 -0.72 -5.81
C GLU A 61 10.23 -2.20 -5.67
N ASP A 62 11.13 -2.49 -4.77
CA ASP A 62 11.63 -3.85 -4.52
C ASP A 62 10.61 -4.66 -3.72
N GLU A 63 9.93 -4.03 -2.76
CA GLU A 63 8.90 -4.65 -1.95
C GLU A 63 7.77 -5.20 -2.82
N LEU A 64 7.29 -4.43 -3.79
CA LEU A 64 6.19 -4.82 -4.67
C LEU A 64 6.58 -5.91 -5.69
N LEU A 65 7.87 -6.20 -5.86
CA LEU A 65 8.37 -7.30 -6.68
C LEU A 65 8.67 -8.56 -5.88
N SER A 66 8.69 -8.49 -4.57
CA SER A 66 8.99 -9.61 -3.69
C SER A 66 7.83 -10.60 -3.64
N GLN A 67 8.10 -11.91 -3.81
CA GLN A 67 7.07 -12.95 -3.88
C GLN A 67 6.23 -13.05 -2.60
N ASP A 68 6.85 -12.91 -1.44
CA ASP A 68 6.11 -12.95 -0.17
C ASP A 68 5.18 -11.74 -0.03
N ARG A 69 5.59 -10.57 -0.50
CA ARG A 69 4.73 -9.37 -0.53
C ARG A 69 3.60 -9.53 -1.53
N ILE A 70 3.88 -10.03 -2.72
CA ILE A 70 2.86 -10.30 -3.74
C ILE A 70 1.81 -11.27 -3.20
N SER A 71 2.23 -12.34 -2.54
CA SER A 71 1.32 -13.31 -1.92
C SER A 71 0.44 -12.68 -0.85
N PHE A 72 0.99 -11.81 -0.02
CA PHE A 72 0.25 -11.08 1.01
C PHE A 72 -0.78 -10.13 0.37
N GLU A 73 -0.37 -9.34 -0.61
CA GLU A 73 -1.27 -8.42 -1.31
C GLU A 73 -2.38 -9.16 -2.06
N ASN A 74 -2.05 -10.28 -2.72
CA ASN A 74 -3.05 -11.13 -3.36
C ASN A 74 -4.10 -11.62 -2.35
N ALA A 75 -3.68 -12.05 -1.18
CA ALA A 75 -4.59 -12.51 -0.13
C ALA A 75 -5.56 -11.40 0.29
N ILE A 76 -5.08 -10.16 0.42
CA ILE A 76 -5.92 -9.01 0.76
C ILE A 76 -6.87 -8.66 -0.39
N PHE A 77 -6.36 -8.45 -1.58
CA PHE A 77 -7.16 -8.00 -2.73
C PHE A 77 -8.22 -9.05 -3.12
N GLU A 78 -7.88 -10.33 -3.11
CA GLU A 78 -8.84 -11.40 -3.36
C GLU A 78 -9.91 -11.48 -2.26
N SER A 79 -9.51 -11.38 -0.99
CA SER A 79 -10.44 -11.47 0.14
C SER A 79 -11.48 -10.34 0.13
N PHE A 80 -11.11 -9.16 -0.34
CA PHE A 80 -12.02 -8.03 -0.49
C PHE A 80 -12.69 -7.95 -1.87
N GLY A 81 -12.44 -8.91 -2.76
CA GLY A 81 -13.08 -8.96 -4.08
C GLY A 81 -12.60 -7.90 -5.06
N ILE A 82 -11.38 -7.38 -4.90
CA ILE A 82 -10.82 -6.30 -5.71
C ILE A 82 -9.50 -6.68 -6.39
N ILE A 83 -9.28 -7.97 -6.63
CA ILE A 83 -8.02 -8.46 -7.23
C ILE A 83 -7.78 -7.90 -8.64
N ASP A 84 -8.82 -7.60 -9.38
CA ASP A 84 -8.76 -7.06 -10.74
C ASP A 84 -8.12 -5.68 -10.82
N ILE A 85 -8.11 -4.91 -9.73
CA ILE A 85 -7.47 -3.58 -9.71
C ILE A 85 -6.05 -3.59 -9.13
N MET A 86 -5.56 -4.71 -8.65
CA MET A 86 -4.27 -4.79 -7.93
C MET A 86 -3.09 -4.26 -8.74
N ASP A 87 -2.98 -4.66 -10.00
CA ASP A 87 -1.89 -4.21 -10.87
C ASP A 87 -1.96 -2.70 -11.13
N ASN A 88 -3.15 -2.18 -11.37
CA ASN A 88 -3.35 -0.74 -11.57
C ASN A 88 -3.00 0.07 -10.33
N VAL A 89 -3.34 -0.43 -9.14
CA VAL A 89 -2.99 0.22 -7.87
C VAL A 89 -1.47 0.23 -7.70
N SER A 90 -0.80 -0.88 -7.97
CA SER A 90 0.66 -1.00 -7.87
C SER A 90 1.38 -0.02 -8.80
N GLU A 91 0.99 0.01 -10.07
CA GLU A 91 1.58 0.90 -11.07
C GLU A 91 1.33 2.38 -10.72
N SER A 92 0.13 2.72 -10.32
CA SER A 92 -0.23 4.08 -9.94
C SER A 92 0.53 4.54 -8.69
N LEU A 93 0.69 3.67 -7.69
CA LEU A 93 1.46 3.97 -6.50
C LEU A 93 2.91 4.30 -6.84
N LEU A 94 3.56 3.46 -7.63
CA LEU A 94 4.95 3.68 -8.05
C LEU A 94 5.10 4.96 -8.87
N SER A 95 4.17 5.22 -9.79
CA SER A 95 4.17 6.43 -10.60
C SER A 95 4.04 7.69 -9.75
N MET A 96 3.11 7.71 -8.79
CA MET A 96 2.92 8.84 -7.89
C MET A 96 4.12 9.07 -6.98
N GLN A 97 4.73 8.02 -6.46
CA GLN A 97 5.93 8.13 -5.63
C GLN A 97 7.13 8.66 -6.42
N ARG A 98 7.31 8.22 -7.66
CA ARG A 98 8.36 8.74 -8.54
C ARG A 98 8.16 10.22 -8.83
N ALA A 99 6.93 10.63 -9.13
CA ALA A 99 6.60 12.03 -9.38
C ALA A 99 6.90 12.90 -8.15
N ARG A 100 6.50 12.45 -6.95
CA ARG A 100 6.77 13.18 -5.71
C ARG A 100 8.27 13.28 -5.41
N LYS A 101 8.99 12.17 -5.52
CA LYS A 101 10.44 12.12 -5.24
C LYS A 101 11.27 12.90 -6.25
N SER A 102 10.79 13.07 -7.49
CA SER A 102 11.50 13.84 -8.51
C SER A 102 11.67 15.31 -8.12
N VAL A 103 10.80 15.87 -7.29
CA VAL A 103 10.90 17.25 -6.77
C VAL A 103 12.13 17.40 -5.89
N ILE A 104 12.48 16.39 -5.09
CA ILE A 104 13.68 16.39 -4.26
C ILE A 104 14.95 16.43 -5.13
N ALA A 105 14.97 15.62 -6.21
CA ALA A 105 16.11 15.52 -7.10
C ALA A 105 16.39 16.80 -7.89
N ARG A 106 15.39 17.66 -8.06
CA ARG A 106 15.50 18.94 -8.77
C ARG A 106 15.96 20.11 -7.87
N GLY A 107 15.77 19.94 -6.57
CA GLY A 107 16.16 20.92 -5.57
C GLY A 107 17.56 20.71 -5.09
#